data_d81ecde2316e7f6fa36691a40ef19cae
#
_entry.id   d81ecde2316e7f6fa36691a40ef19cae
#
_cell.length_a   1.000
_cell.length_b   1.000
_cell.length_c   1.000
_cell.angle_alpha   90.00
_cell.angle_beta   90.00
_cell.angle_gamma   90.00
#
_symmetry.space_group_name_H-M   'P 1'
#
loop_
_entity.id
_entity.type
_entity.pdbx_description
1 polymer ?
#
loop_
_entity_poly.entity_id
_entity_poly.type
_entity_poly.pdbx_seq_one_letter_code
_entity_poly.pdbx_strand_id
1 'polypeptide(L)'
;MAKRELYSDLEIVEGCRKNKRKYQELLYRKYAKKMYGICLSYAKDRAMAQDILQDGFIKVFKNITSYKGEGSLEGWIRKIITNTALDYLRKKTKGYEFIDDNKEVEEEKTDRTVLEKINFDALIKMVAQLPEGAKMVFNLYALEGFTHKEIAEKLDITIGTSKSQYKRARAMLQDWLKDAI
;
A
#
# COMPACT_ATOMS: atom_id res chain seq x y z
N MET A 1 13.23 -27.84 0.53
CA MET A 1 13.32 -27.75 -0.96
C MET A 1 12.14 -26.95 -1.46
N ALA A 2 12.35 -25.72 -1.94
CA ALA A 2 11.30 -24.91 -2.52
C ALA A 2 10.88 -25.55 -3.85
N LYS A 3 9.62 -25.98 -3.99
CA LYS A 3 9.05 -26.39 -5.26
C LYS A 3 9.16 -25.20 -6.23
N ARG A 4 10.03 -25.33 -7.23
CA ARG A 4 10.15 -24.40 -8.34
C ARG A 4 8.75 -24.09 -8.87
N GLU A 5 8.40 -22.81 -9.01
CA GLU A 5 7.10 -22.42 -9.58
C GLU A 5 6.96 -23.01 -10.99
N LEU A 6 6.03 -23.96 -11.13
CA LEU A 6 5.79 -24.72 -12.35
C LEU A 6 5.06 -23.90 -13.43
N TYR A 7 4.56 -22.68 -13.08
CA TYR A 7 3.72 -21.87 -13.97
C TYR A 7 4.20 -20.42 -14.01
N SER A 8 4.26 -19.88 -15.21
CA SER A 8 4.50 -18.45 -15.46
C SER A 8 3.29 -17.61 -15.05
N ASP A 9 3.50 -16.29 -14.85
CA ASP A 9 2.38 -15.38 -14.59
C ASP A 9 1.32 -15.38 -15.69
N LEU A 10 1.75 -15.50 -16.94
CA LEU A 10 0.83 -15.56 -18.08
C LEU A 10 -0.03 -16.81 -18.05
N GLU A 11 0.52 -17.97 -17.75
CA GLU A 11 -0.23 -19.22 -17.62
C GLU A 11 -1.23 -19.15 -16.45
N ILE A 12 -0.82 -18.54 -15.33
CA ILE A 12 -1.69 -18.33 -14.17
C ILE A 12 -2.86 -17.42 -14.54
N VAL A 13 -2.59 -16.30 -15.21
CA VAL A 13 -3.63 -15.34 -15.65
C VAL A 13 -4.61 -16.00 -16.61
N GLU A 14 -4.11 -16.73 -17.62
CA GLU A 14 -4.97 -17.44 -18.57
C GLU A 14 -5.85 -18.50 -17.89
N GLY A 15 -5.31 -19.21 -16.91
CA GLY A 15 -6.09 -20.15 -16.10
C GLY A 15 -7.16 -19.45 -15.27
N CYS A 16 -6.83 -18.27 -14.67
CA CYS A 16 -7.79 -17.46 -13.93
C CYS A 16 -8.90 -16.88 -14.81
N ARG A 17 -8.58 -16.42 -16.02
CA ARG A 17 -9.58 -15.95 -17.02
C ARG A 17 -10.60 -17.02 -17.38
N LYS A 18 -10.18 -18.30 -17.38
CA LYS A 18 -11.03 -19.47 -17.61
C LYS A 18 -11.71 -19.98 -16.33
N ASN A 19 -11.71 -19.18 -15.25
CA ASN A 19 -12.27 -19.52 -13.94
C ASN A 19 -11.78 -20.87 -13.37
N LYS A 20 -10.56 -21.31 -13.71
CA LYS A 20 -9.98 -22.56 -13.19
C LYS A 20 -9.48 -22.35 -11.77
N ARG A 21 -10.16 -22.94 -10.78
CA ARG A 21 -9.85 -22.84 -9.34
C ARG A 21 -8.37 -23.07 -9.00
N LYS A 22 -7.73 -24.06 -9.64
CA LYS A 22 -6.30 -24.34 -9.46
C LYS A 22 -5.42 -23.12 -9.69
N TYR A 23 -5.69 -22.33 -10.75
CA TYR A 23 -4.88 -21.15 -11.09
C TYR A 23 -5.22 -19.94 -10.21
N GLN A 24 -6.46 -19.83 -9.76
CA GLN A 24 -6.82 -18.81 -8.75
C GLN A 24 -6.10 -19.09 -7.43
N GLU A 25 -6.01 -20.35 -6.99
CA GLU A 25 -5.25 -20.73 -5.81
C GLU A 25 -3.74 -20.47 -5.97
N LEU A 26 -3.15 -20.75 -7.14
CA LEU A 26 -1.76 -20.48 -7.44
C LEU A 26 -1.47 -18.97 -7.39
N LEU A 27 -2.33 -18.14 -8.01
CA LEU A 27 -2.20 -16.69 -7.97
C LEU A 27 -2.26 -16.16 -6.54
N TYR A 28 -3.25 -16.60 -5.77
CA TYR A 28 -3.38 -16.21 -4.37
C TYR A 28 -2.14 -16.61 -3.56
N ARG A 29 -1.70 -17.87 -3.61
CA ARG A 29 -0.52 -18.36 -2.88
C ARG A 29 0.75 -17.59 -3.24
N LYS A 30 0.90 -17.22 -4.52
CA LYS A 30 2.07 -16.49 -5.01
C LYS A 30 2.16 -15.07 -4.44
N TYR A 31 1.04 -14.36 -4.37
CA TYR A 31 1.02 -12.93 -4.08
C TYR A 31 0.45 -12.55 -2.71
N ALA A 32 -0.34 -13.42 -2.05
CA ALA A 32 -1.06 -13.07 -0.83
C ALA A 32 -0.14 -12.56 0.29
N LYS A 33 1.02 -13.20 0.52
CA LYS A 33 1.94 -12.78 1.59
C LYS A 33 2.45 -11.34 1.38
N LYS A 34 2.85 -11.00 0.15
CA LYS A 34 3.31 -9.64 -0.18
C LYS A 34 2.18 -8.62 -0.07
N MET A 35 1.00 -8.96 -0.60
CA MET A 35 -0.18 -8.09 -0.54
C MET A 35 -0.69 -7.89 0.89
N TYR A 36 -0.58 -8.92 1.74
CA TYR A 36 -0.91 -8.78 3.15
C TYR A 36 -0.01 -7.78 3.88
N GLY A 37 1.30 -7.74 3.55
CA GLY A 37 2.21 -6.71 4.04
C GLY A 37 1.74 -5.29 3.70
N ILE A 38 1.25 -5.09 2.47
CA ILE A 38 0.65 -3.81 2.06
C ILE A 38 -0.63 -3.53 2.87
N CYS A 39 -1.52 -4.51 3.01
CA CYS A 39 -2.74 -4.32 3.79
C CYS A 39 -2.44 -3.91 5.23
N LEU A 40 -1.40 -4.49 5.86
CA LEU A 40 -0.97 -4.15 7.22
C LEU A 40 -0.50 -2.69 7.35
N SER A 41 0.13 -2.11 6.32
CA SER A 41 0.56 -0.70 6.36
C SER A 41 -0.61 0.29 6.33
N TYR A 42 -1.76 -0.11 5.83
CA TYR A 42 -2.99 0.71 5.80
C TYR A 42 -3.94 0.42 6.95
N ALA A 43 -4.02 -0.84 7.38
CA ALA A 43 -4.96 -1.29 8.40
C ALA A 43 -4.53 -0.85 9.81
N LYS A 44 -5.51 -0.66 10.71
CA LYS A 44 -5.24 -0.40 12.11
C LYS A 44 -4.98 -1.69 12.91
N ASP A 45 -5.49 -2.82 12.42
CA ASP A 45 -5.38 -4.13 13.06
C ASP A 45 -5.32 -5.26 12.01
N ARG A 46 -5.01 -6.47 12.47
CA ARG A 46 -4.88 -7.64 11.61
C ARG A 46 -6.19 -8.07 10.95
N ALA A 47 -7.31 -7.90 11.65
CA ALA A 47 -8.63 -8.26 11.12
C ALA A 47 -8.97 -7.38 9.91
N MET A 48 -8.81 -6.05 10.04
CA MET A 48 -8.98 -5.12 8.94
C MET A 48 -8.02 -5.44 7.76
N ALA A 49 -6.76 -5.80 8.05
CA ALA A 49 -5.82 -6.17 6.99
C ALA A 49 -6.26 -7.43 6.23
N GLN A 50 -6.85 -8.41 6.92
CA GLN A 50 -7.39 -9.63 6.31
C GLN A 50 -8.62 -9.31 5.44
N ASP A 51 -9.52 -8.47 5.91
CA ASP A 51 -10.70 -8.05 5.15
C ASP A 51 -10.31 -7.32 3.87
N ILE A 52 -9.36 -6.37 3.95
CA ILE A 52 -8.81 -5.66 2.79
C ILE A 52 -8.18 -6.64 1.79
N LEU A 53 -7.40 -7.61 2.28
CA LEU A 53 -6.77 -8.61 1.44
C LEU A 53 -7.80 -9.46 0.71
N GLN A 54 -8.82 -9.95 1.42
CA GLN A 54 -9.88 -10.78 0.87
C GLN A 54 -10.67 -10.03 -0.20
N ASP A 55 -11.16 -8.84 0.13
CA ASP A 55 -11.91 -8.01 -0.83
C ASP A 55 -11.06 -7.60 -2.03
N GLY A 56 -9.79 -7.30 -1.79
CA GLY A 56 -8.84 -6.99 -2.85
C GLY A 56 -8.65 -8.16 -3.81
N PHE A 57 -8.49 -9.39 -3.32
CA PHE A 57 -8.37 -10.56 -4.19
C PHE A 57 -9.68 -10.91 -4.90
N ILE A 58 -10.85 -10.69 -4.28
CA ILE A 58 -12.13 -10.79 -4.97
C ILE A 58 -12.17 -9.83 -6.18
N LYS A 59 -11.72 -8.57 -5.97
CA LYS A 59 -11.62 -7.59 -7.07
C LYS A 59 -10.58 -8.02 -8.12
N VAL A 60 -9.44 -8.59 -7.73
CA VAL A 60 -8.42 -9.13 -8.65
C VAL A 60 -9.04 -10.19 -9.55
N PHE A 61 -9.73 -11.19 -9.00
CA PHE A 61 -10.33 -12.25 -9.80
C PHE A 61 -11.47 -11.75 -10.70
N LYS A 62 -12.28 -10.82 -10.20
CA LYS A 62 -13.34 -10.19 -11.01
C LYS A 62 -12.80 -9.41 -12.22
N ASN A 63 -11.62 -8.79 -12.05
CA ASN A 63 -11.03 -7.92 -13.06
C ASN A 63 -9.85 -8.56 -13.81
N ILE A 64 -9.58 -9.86 -13.64
CA ILE A 64 -8.40 -10.52 -14.23
C ILE A 64 -8.38 -10.45 -15.76
N THR A 65 -9.53 -10.36 -16.38
CA THR A 65 -9.68 -10.19 -17.84
C THR A 65 -9.16 -8.84 -18.34
N SER A 66 -9.13 -7.80 -17.47
CA SER A 66 -8.65 -6.46 -17.82
C SER A 66 -7.12 -6.33 -17.77
N TYR A 67 -6.42 -7.30 -17.20
CA TYR A 67 -4.95 -7.32 -17.21
C TYR A 67 -4.44 -7.61 -18.61
N LYS A 68 -3.79 -6.63 -19.26
CA LYS A 68 -3.33 -6.74 -20.65
C LYS A 68 -1.93 -7.35 -20.81
N GLY A 69 -1.24 -7.67 -19.70
CA GLY A 69 0.16 -8.10 -19.75
C GLY A 69 1.15 -6.93 -19.85
N GLU A 70 0.68 -5.69 -19.78
CA GLU A 70 1.50 -4.48 -19.74
C GLU A 70 2.01 -4.28 -18.31
N GLY A 71 3.32 -4.34 -18.10
CA GLY A 71 3.94 -4.29 -16.79
C GLY A 71 3.82 -5.60 -15.98
N SER A 72 4.24 -5.56 -14.72
CA SER A 72 4.21 -6.75 -13.86
C SER A 72 2.82 -7.07 -13.33
N LEU A 73 2.48 -8.36 -13.27
CA LEU A 73 1.23 -8.84 -12.64
C LEU A 73 1.18 -8.44 -11.16
N GLU A 74 2.31 -8.48 -10.46
CA GLU A 74 2.43 -8.03 -9.07
C GLU A 74 2.01 -6.55 -8.92
N GLY A 75 2.50 -5.67 -9.78
CA GLY A 75 2.17 -4.23 -9.76
C GLY A 75 0.68 -3.98 -10.04
N TRP A 76 0.10 -4.74 -10.97
CA TRP A 76 -1.33 -4.65 -11.26
C TRP A 76 -2.19 -5.11 -10.08
N ILE A 77 -1.86 -6.24 -9.45
CA ILE A 77 -2.53 -6.72 -8.22
C ILE A 77 -2.37 -5.69 -7.10
N ARG A 78 -1.15 -5.18 -6.87
CA ARG A 78 -0.83 -4.18 -5.85
C ARG A 78 -1.74 -2.96 -5.98
N LYS A 79 -1.91 -2.42 -7.18
CA LYS A 79 -2.80 -1.28 -7.45
C LYS A 79 -4.25 -1.54 -7.02
N ILE A 80 -4.76 -2.75 -7.24
CA ILE A 80 -6.12 -3.14 -6.82
C ILE A 80 -6.21 -3.22 -5.30
N ILE A 81 -5.22 -3.84 -4.64
CA ILE A 81 -5.16 -3.97 -3.19
C ILE A 81 -5.06 -2.59 -2.53
N THR A 82 -4.17 -1.71 -3.01
CA THR A 82 -4.01 -0.34 -2.50
C THR A 82 -5.30 0.47 -2.63
N ASN A 83 -5.95 0.43 -3.80
CA ASN A 83 -7.23 1.11 -3.97
C ASN A 83 -8.31 0.54 -3.02
N THR A 84 -8.32 -0.77 -2.79
CA THR A 84 -9.25 -1.41 -1.85
C THR A 84 -8.99 -0.92 -0.42
N ALA A 85 -7.72 -0.83 0.00
CA ALA A 85 -7.35 -0.30 1.31
C ALA A 85 -7.80 1.17 1.48
N LEU A 86 -7.60 2.01 0.46
CA LEU A 86 -8.08 3.39 0.47
C LEU A 86 -9.60 3.49 0.57
N ASP A 87 -10.35 2.62 -0.13
CA ASP A 87 -11.81 2.55 -0.02
C ASP A 87 -12.27 2.21 1.41
N TYR A 88 -11.57 1.28 2.07
CA TYR A 88 -11.83 0.93 3.48
C TYR A 88 -11.62 2.12 4.42
N LEU A 89 -10.52 2.86 4.23
CA LEU A 89 -10.22 4.04 5.01
C LEU A 89 -11.26 5.14 4.76
N ARG A 90 -11.60 5.44 3.51
CA ARG A 90 -12.61 6.45 3.15
C ARG A 90 -13.99 6.16 3.74
N LYS A 91 -14.44 4.90 3.75
CA LYS A 91 -15.73 4.53 4.33
C LYS A 91 -15.80 4.79 5.83
N LYS A 92 -14.67 4.64 6.54
CA LYS A 92 -14.57 4.92 7.98
C LYS A 92 -14.35 6.41 8.28
N THR A 93 -13.82 7.16 7.32
CA THR A 93 -13.38 8.56 7.50
C THR A 93 -14.35 9.57 6.87
N LYS A 94 -15.66 9.29 6.77
CA LYS A 94 -16.64 10.35 6.56
C LYS A 94 -16.56 11.34 7.73
N GLY A 95 -15.63 12.31 7.65
CA GLY A 95 -15.39 13.29 8.71
C GLY A 95 -13.91 13.48 9.11
N TYR A 96 -12.95 12.81 8.47
CA TYR A 96 -11.53 13.11 8.72
C TYR A 96 -11.18 14.45 8.08
N GLU A 97 -11.06 15.47 8.91
CA GLU A 97 -10.36 16.68 8.55
C GLU A 97 -8.87 16.35 8.47
N PHE A 98 -8.31 16.36 7.24
CA PHE A 98 -6.88 16.49 7.10
C PHE A 98 -6.51 17.82 7.76
N ILE A 99 -5.83 17.79 8.91
CA ILE A 99 -5.37 19.01 9.57
C ILE A 99 -4.45 19.71 8.58
N ASP A 100 -4.91 20.81 8.04
CA ASP A 100 -4.17 21.66 7.10
C ASP A 100 -3.25 22.54 7.94
N ASP A 101 -2.12 21.97 8.38
CA ASP A 101 -1.03 22.76 8.95
C ASP A 101 -0.34 23.50 7.81
N ASN A 102 -0.94 24.61 7.37
CA ASN A 102 -0.40 25.56 6.38
C ASN A 102 0.87 26.27 6.88
N LYS A 103 1.86 25.53 7.34
CA LYS A 103 3.22 26.02 7.50
C LYS A 103 4.00 25.66 6.26
N GLU A 104 4.41 26.67 5.50
CA GLU A 104 5.39 26.53 4.43
C GLU A 104 6.58 25.73 4.94
N VAL A 105 6.82 24.61 4.28
CA VAL A 105 7.81 23.66 4.71
C VAL A 105 8.90 23.60 3.66
N GLU A 106 10.06 24.19 3.97
CA GLU A 106 11.29 24.03 3.19
C GLU A 106 11.61 22.55 2.98
N GLU A 107 12.02 22.22 1.75
CA GLU A 107 12.48 20.86 1.39
C GLU A 107 13.84 20.57 2.06
N GLU A 108 13.84 19.98 3.23
CA GLU A 108 15.05 19.35 3.77
C GLU A 108 15.41 18.12 2.95
N LYS A 109 16.63 18.14 2.39
CA LYS A 109 17.23 17.00 1.69
C LYS A 109 17.30 15.81 2.63
N THR A 110 16.61 14.75 2.26
CA THR A 110 16.48 13.52 3.05
C THR A 110 17.77 12.74 3.05
N ASP A 111 18.27 12.43 4.21
CA ASP A 111 19.27 11.40 4.42
C ASP A 111 18.60 10.03 4.25
N ARG A 112 18.83 9.38 3.10
CA ARG A 112 18.28 8.06 2.75
C ARG A 112 18.86 6.92 3.61
N THR A 113 19.95 7.17 4.32
CA THR A 113 20.78 6.16 4.98
C THR A 113 20.13 5.53 6.20
N VAL A 114 19.17 6.18 6.85
CA VAL A 114 18.53 5.65 8.09
C VAL A 114 17.48 4.58 7.78
N LEU A 115 16.80 4.66 6.65
CA LEU A 115 15.75 3.70 6.26
C LEU A 115 16.32 2.37 5.73
N GLU A 116 17.55 2.35 5.26
CA GLU A 116 18.18 1.13 4.69
C GLU A 116 18.56 0.08 5.75
N LYS A 117 18.64 0.45 7.03
CA LYS A 117 19.02 -0.44 8.14
C LYS A 117 17.85 -1.07 8.87
N ILE A 118 16.62 -0.70 8.53
CA ILE A 118 15.43 -1.16 9.27
C ILE A 118 14.85 -2.40 8.60
N ASN A 119 14.54 -3.41 9.42
CA ASN A 119 13.76 -4.54 8.97
C ASN A 119 12.38 -4.04 8.46
N PHE A 120 12.01 -4.41 7.24
CA PHE A 120 10.77 -4.04 6.59
C PHE A 120 9.53 -4.29 7.48
N ASP A 121 9.49 -5.40 8.22
CA ASP A 121 8.40 -5.73 9.12
C ASP A 121 8.28 -4.73 10.29
N ALA A 122 9.42 -4.21 10.79
CA ALA A 122 9.43 -3.19 11.84
C ALA A 122 8.91 -1.86 11.29
N LEU A 123 9.35 -1.46 10.09
CA LEU A 123 8.86 -0.25 9.41
C LEU A 123 7.33 -0.30 9.20
N ILE A 124 6.79 -1.42 8.72
CA ILE A 124 5.34 -1.59 8.52
C ILE A 124 4.57 -1.42 9.83
N LYS A 125 5.09 -1.96 10.95
CA LYS A 125 4.46 -1.78 12.28
C LYS A 125 4.45 -0.32 12.72
N MET A 126 5.53 0.41 12.48
CA MET A 126 5.62 1.84 12.81
C MET A 126 4.69 2.66 11.93
N VAL A 127 4.66 2.42 10.63
CA VAL A 127 3.75 3.07 9.68
C VAL A 127 2.28 2.84 10.08
N ALA A 128 1.93 1.64 10.55
CA ALA A 128 0.56 1.34 11.01
C ALA A 128 0.11 2.21 12.20
N GLN A 129 1.06 2.74 13.00
CA GLN A 129 0.77 3.61 14.15
C GLN A 129 0.65 5.10 13.78
N LEU A 130 1.00 5.50 12.57
CA LEU A 130 0.85 6.87 12.11
C LEU A 130 -0.62 7.32 12.14
N PRO A 131 -0.89 8.62 12.40
CA PRO A 131 -2.21 9.20 12.17
C PRO A 131 -2.69 8.92 10.75
N GLU A 132 -3.99 8.68 10.57
CA GLU A 132 -4.51 8.12 9.31
C GLU A 132 -4.17 8.95 8.07
N GLY A 133 -4.28 10.29 8.12
CA GLY A 133 -3.90 11.16 7.00
C GLY A 133 -2.43 11.06 6.65
N ALA A 134 -1.55 11.09 7.65
CA ALA A 134 -0.10 10.95 7.47
C ALA A 134 0.27 9.55 6.95
N LYS A 135 -0.39 8.51 7.46
CA LYS A 135 -0.23 7.11 7.01
C LYS A 135 -0.61 6.95 5.54
N MET A 136 -1.77 7.45 5.14
CA MET A 136 -2.24 7.36 3.75
C MET A 136 -1.26 8.02 2.79
N VAL A 137 -0.84 9.25 3.09
CA VAL A 137 0.08 9.99 2.24
C VAL A 137 1.46 9.31 2.22
N PHE A 138 1.97 8.87 3.37
CA PHE A 138 3.26 8.17 3.45
C PHE A 138 3.26 6.89 2.61
N ASN A 139 2.24 6.05 2.74
CA ASN A 139 2.14 4.81 1.96
C ASN A 139 2.08 5.10 0.45
N LEU A 140 1.25 6.03 0.03
CA LEU A 140 1.12 6.36 -1.39
C LEU A 140 2.42 6.94 -1.96
N TYR A 141 3.11 7.82 -1.23
CA TYR A 141 4.33 8.44 -1.71
C TYR A 141 5.55 7.51 -1.60
N ALA A 142 5.82 6.99 -0.39
CA ALA A 142 7.04 6.25 -0.11
C ALA A 142 7.00 4.78 -0.54
N LEU A 143 5.84 4.11 -0.42
CA LEU A 143 5.72 2.68 -0.73
C LEU A 143 5.17 2.42 -2.13
N GLU A 144 4.28 3.28 -2.63
CA GLU A 144 3.63 3.09 -3.93
C GLU A 144 4.20 3.99 -5.04
N GLY A 145 5.00 5.01 -4.68
CA GLY A 145 5.69 5.88 -5.64
C GLY A 145 4.82 6.93 -6.34
N PHE A 146 3.64 7.25 -5.80
CA PHE A 146 2.80 8.32 -6.33
C PHE A 146 3.40 9.69 -6.06
N THR A 147 3.25 10.62 -7.00
CA THR A 147 3.58 12.03 -6.80
C THR A 147 2.57 12.71 -5.87
N HIS A 148 2.97 13.82 -5.22
CA HIS A 148 2.03 14.60 -4.38
C HIS A 148 0.81 15.12 -5.16
N LYS A 149 0.95 15.36 -6.47
CA LYS A 149 -0.17 15.72 -7.34
C LYS A 149 -1.17 14.58 -7.47
N GLU A 150 -0.71 13.38 -7.80
CA GLU A 150 -1.57 12.19 -7.90
C GLU A 150 -2.21 11.81 -6.56
N ILE A 151 -1.47 12.02 -5.45
CA ILE A 151 -2.00 11.79 -4.10
C ILE A 151 -3.11 12.80 -3.78
N ALA A 152 -2.91 14.07 -4.11
CA ALA A 152 -3.89 15.12 -3.92
C ALA A 152 -5.20 14.80 -4.66
N GLU A 153 -5.11 14.40 -5.93
CA GLU A 153 -6.25 13.94 -6.73
C GLU A 153 -6.92 12.69 -6.14
N LYS A 154 -6.13 11.71 -5.68
CA LYS A 154 -6.66 10.46 -5.11
C LYS A 154 -7.38 10.65 -3.78
N LEU A 155 -6.89 11.52 -2.93
CA LEU A 155 -7.39 11.72 -1.57
C LEU A 155 -8.34 12.91 -1.45
N ASP A 156 -8.55 13.68 -2.54
CA ASP A 156 -9.33 14.91 -2.57
C ASP A 156 -8.82 15.94 -1.54
N ILE A 157 -7.50 16.19 -1.59
CA ILE A 157 -6.78 17.15 -0.75
C ILE A 157 -5.93 18.09 -1.59
N THR A 158 -5.36 19.13 -1.00
CA THR A 158 -4.40 20.00 -1.72
C THR A 158 -3.02 19.33 -1.82
N ILE A 159 -2.21 19.76 -2.78
CA ILE A 159 -0.80 19.34 -2.88
C ILE A 159 -0.03 19.74 -1.62
N GLY A 160 -0.34 20.92 -1.05
CA GLY A 160 0.23 21.41 0.20
C GLY A 160 -0.09 20.48 1.36
N THR A 161 -1.35 20.08 1.52
CA THR A 161 -1.78 19.09 2.52
C THR A 161 -1.06 17.74 2.34
N SER A 162 -0.89 17.27 1.10
CA SER A 162 -0.14 16.05 0.85
C SER A 162 1.33 16.16 1.30
N LYS A 163 2.00 17.29 0.99
CA LYS A 163 3.38 17.55 1.43
C LYS A 163 3.50 17.64 2.95
N SER A 164 2.61 18.38 3.62
CA SER A 164 2.64 18.54 5.09
C SER A 164 2.38 17.22 5.82
N GLN A 165 1.43 16.40 5.36
CA GLN A 165 1.17 15.07 5.91
C GLN A 165 2.36 14.12 5.74
N TYR A 166 3.03 14.17 4.60
CA TYR A 166 4.25 13.38 4.38
C TYR A 166 5.40 13.80 5.32
N LYS A 167 5.62 15.11 5.48
CA LYS A 167 6.63 15.62 6.43
C LYS A 167 6.32 15.17 7.85
N ARG A 168 5.06 15.29 8.29
CA ARG A 168 4.60 14.84 9.61
C ARG A 168 4.87 13.35 9.81
N ALA A 169 4.52 12.52 8.84
CA ALA A 169 4.79 11.08 8.89
C ALA A 169 6.28 10.79 9.07
N ARG A 170 7.13 11.46 8.28
CA ARG A 170 8.58 11.29 8.36
C ARG A 170 9.16 11.70 9.71
N ALA A 171 8.75 12.86 10.23
CA ALA A 171 9.21 13.34 11.53
C ALA A 171 8.89 12.34 12.64
N MET A 172 7.65 11.86 12.69
CA MET A 172 7.23 10.85 13.68
C MET A 172 8.01 9.55 13.55
N LEU A 173 8.20 9.04 12.32
CA LEU A 173 8.98 7.81 12.10
C LEU A 173 10.45 8.00 12.49
N GLN A 174 11.05 9.15 12.21
CA GLN A 174 12.43 9.45 12.59
C GLN A 174 12.60 9.51 14.12
N ASP A 175 11.64 10.11 14.83
CA ASP A 175 11.70 10.19 16.29
C ASP A 175 11.55 8.80 16.92
N TRP A 176 10.60 8.01 16.49
CA TRP A 176 10.44 6.62 16.97
C TRP A 176 11.64 5.73 16.67
N LEU A 177 12.37 6.01 15.59
CA LEU A 177 13.60 5.28 15.26
C LEU A 177 14.77 5.66 16.15
N LYS A 178 14.89 6.92 16.56
CA LYS A 178 15.90 7.35 17.52
C LYS A 178 15.71 6.68 18.88
N ASP A 179 14.45 6.51 19.29
CA ASP A 179 14.09 5.87 20.57
C ASP A 179 14.25 4.35 20.55
N ALA A 180 14.38 3.74 19.38
CA ALA A 180 14.49 2.28 19.20
C ALA A 180 15.95 1.78 19.05
N ILE A 181 16.93 2.69 18.98
CA ILE A 181 18.38 2.42 18.91
C ILE A 181 19.03 2.70 20.24
#